data_73907d5cecedd13547019686067e600b
#
_entry.id   73907d5cecedd13547019686067e600b
#
_cell.length_a   1.000
_cell.length_b   1.000
_cell.length_c   1.000
_cell.angle_alpha   90.00
_cell.angle_beta   90.00
_cell.angle_gamma   90.00
#
_symmetry.space_group_name_H-M   'P 1'
#
loop_
_entity.id
_entity.type
_entity.pdbx_description
1 polymer ?
#
loop_
_entity_poly.entity_id
_entity_poly.type
_entity_poly.pdbx_seq_one_letter_code
_entity_poly.pdbx_strand_id
1 'polypeptide(L)'
;MNTLSAILWNPDIEIFSIFGISIRYYSVLFVTGLSLAYRVIYKLYQDQKIPYEKFDSLFVYCLLGIVIGARLGHCLFYEPGYWLSHPVEMLLPVKITDSGIKWTGYQGLASHGGTIGLMLALWIYSRRVKLKFLTVLDNIAIATPLAGCFIRLGNLMNGEIVGTVTHVPWAFIFPHEDMQPRHPAQLYEAIASLLIFIIGLRLYKKYKTTLYPGFYFGYCLTTIFTFRFLVEFIKASQEAFEDSMMLNMGQWLSIPFILLGAHFMYHSFKPVK
;
A
#
# COMPACT_ATOMS: atom_id res chain seq x y z
N MET A 1 -25.22 -10.32 -32.57
CA MET A 1 -24.39 -10.30 -31.34
C MET A 1 -23.71 -8.93 -31.29
N ASN A 2 -24.15 -8.04 -30.39
CA ASN A 2 -23.47 -6.76 -30.20
C ASN A 2 -22.08 -7.09 -29.67
N THR A 3 -21.05 -6.86 -30.46
CA THR A 3 -19.67 -6.80 -30.00
C THR A 3 -19.57 -5.64 -29.02
N LEU A 4 -19.71 -5.95 -27.73
CA LEU A 4 -19.41 -5.00 -26.67
C LEU A 4 -17.98 -4.51 -26.92
N SER A 5 -17.84 -3.22 -27.17
CA SER A 5 -16.56 -2.58 -27.48
C SER A 5 -15.71 -2.51 -26.22
N ALA A 6 -15.01 -3.63 -25.93
CA ALA A 6 -14.00 -3.60 -24.86
C ALA A 6 -12.93 -2.56 -25.18
N ILE A 7 -12.46 -1.85 -24.16
CA ILE A 7 -11.46 -0.78 -24.30
C ILE A 7 -10.09 -1.44 -24.46
N LEU A 8 -9.42 -1.26 -25.60
CA LEU A 8 -8.04 -1.68 -25.76
C LEU A 8 -7.14 -0.77 -24.89
N TRP A 9 -6.54 -1.36 -23.86
CA TRP A 9 -5.68 -0.64 -22.91
C TRP A 9 -4.22 -1.07 -23.10
N ASN A 10 -3.49 -0.30 -23.87
CA ASN A 10 -2.08 -0.54 -24.18
C ASN A 10 -1.29 0.77 -24.17
N PRO A 11 -1.25 1.49 -23.02
CA PRO A 11 -0.44 2.70 -22.92
C PRO A 11 1.05 2.34 -22.96
N ASP A 12 1.87 3.28 -23.42
CA ASP A 12 3.31 3.20 -23.18
C ASP A 12 3.58 3.20 -21.68
N ILE A 13 4.45 2.30 -21.22
CA ILE A 13 4.81 2.20 -19.80
C ILE A 13 5.74 3.36 -19.40
N GLU A 14 6.53 3.86 -20.38
CA GLU A 14 7.51 4.91 -20.20
C GLU A 14 6.96 6.25 -20.69
N ILE A 15 7.20 7.32 -19.91
CA ILE A 15 6.85 8.70 -20.32
C ILE A 15 7.97 9.25 -21.19
N PHE A 16 9.23 9.12 -20.75
CA PHE A 16 10.45 9.51 -21.44
C PHE A 16 11.67 8.90 -20.76
N SER A 17 12.83 8.94 -21.42
CA SER A 17 14.11 8.55 -20.83
C SER A 17 15.08 9.72 -20.79
N ILE A 18 15.80 9.89 -19.66
CA ILE A 18 16.86 10.88 -19.47
C ILE A 18 18.13 10.15 -19.05
N PHE A 19 19.24 10.38 -19.78
CA PHE A 19 20.53 9.75 -19.50
C PHE A 19 20.48 8.22 -19.34
N GLY A 20 19.60 7.55 -20.12
CA GLY A 20 19.43 6.09 -20.04
C GLY A 20 18.58 5.60 -18.87
N ILE A 21 17.98 6.50 -18.09
CA ILE A 21 17.04 6.18 -17.02
C ILE A 21 15.62 6.41 -17.53
N SER A 22 14.83 5.35 -17.62
CA SER A 22 13.43 5.40 -18.02
C SER A 22 12.56 5.95 -16.89
N ILE A 23 11.83 7.02 -17.15
CA ILE A 23 10.80 7.56 -16.25
C ILE A 23 9.47 6.92 -16.62
N ARG A 24 8.93 6.10 -15.70
CA ARG A 24 7.69 5.35 -15.90
C ARG A 24 6.50 6.02 -15.25
N TYR A 25 5.32 5.87 -15.85
CA TYR A 25 4.05 6.34 -15.27
C TYR A 25 3.83 5.84 -13.85
N TYR A 26 4.14 4.55 -13.59
CA TYR A 26 4.06 3.97 -12.25
C TYR A 26 4.86 4.77 -11.22
N SER A 27 6.13 5.08 -11.53
CA SER A 27 7.00 5.81 -10.60
C SER A 27 6.50 7.22 -10.32
N VAL A 28 6.01 7.92 -11.34
CA VAL A 28 5.46 9.28 -11.20
C VAL A 28 4.18 9.25 -10.37
N LEU A 29 3.26 8.32 -10.65
CA LEU A 29 2.04 8.16 -9.87
C LEU A 29 2.34 7.78 -8.43
N PHE A 30 3.28 6.86 -8.18
CA PHE A 30 3.71 6.47 -6.84
C PHE A 30 4.22 7.66 -6.04
N VAL A 31 5.16 8.44 -6.60
CA VAL A 31 5.71 9.65 -5.95
C VAL A 31 4.64 10.70 -5.73
N THR A 32 3.72 10.88 -6.69
CA THR A 32 2.58 11.79 -6.57
C THR A 32 1.67 11.37 -5.41
N GLY A 33 1.31 10.09 -5.34
CA GLY A 33 0.48 9.54 -4.26
C GLY A 33 1.11 9.75 -2.88
N LEU A 34 2.41 9.45 -2.74
CA LEU A 34 3.14 9.68 -1.50
C LEU A 34 3.22 11.18 -1.14
N SER A 35 3.48 12.05 -2.12
CA SER A 35 3.55 13.50 -1.91
C SER A 35 2.21 14.08 -1.45
N LEU A 36 1.12 13.60 -2.02
CA LEU A 36 -0.23 13.99 -1.61
C LEU A 36 -0.57 13.46 -0.21
N ALA A 37 -0.24 12.20 0.08
CA ALA A 37 -0.41 11.62 1.42
C ALA A 37 0.40 12.40 2.47
N TYR A 38 1.65 12.74 2.18
CA TYR A 38 2.49 13.60 3.04
C TYR A 38 1.81 14.93 3.33
N ARG A 39 1.27 15.60 2.31
CA ARG A 39 0.54 16.88 2.48
C ARG A 39 -0.72 16.71 3.33
N VAL A 40 -1.44 15.61 3.18
CA VAL A 40 -2.62 15.31 4.01
C VAL A 40 -2.19 15.14 5.46
N ILE A 41 -1.19 14.31 5.77
CA ILE A 41 -0.70 14.09 7.13
C ILE A 41 -0.20 15.40 7.73
N TYR A 42 0.52 16.21 6.97
CA TYR A 42 0.96 17.53 7.43
C TYR A 42 -0.21 18.43 7.86
N LYS A 43 -1.28 18.49 7.05
CA LYS A 43 -2.49 19.25 7.40
C LYS A 43 -3.19 18.69 8.64
N LEU A 44 -3.22 17.36 8.82
CA LEU A 44 -3.78 16.74 10.02
C LEU A 44 -2.99 17.10 11.28
N TYR A 45 -1.64 17.15 11.17
CA TYR A 45 -0.76 17.57 12.28
C TYR A 45 -0.98 19.04 12.63
N GLN A 46 -1.08 19.92 11.62
CA GLN A 46 -1.40 21.33 11.84
C GLN A 46 -2.77 21.51 12.52
N ASP A 47 -3.78 20.81 12.06
CA ASP A 47 -5.15 20.85 12.58
C ASP A 47 -5.23 20.34 14.04
N GLN A 48 -4.37 19.41 14.41
CA GLN A 48 -4.19 18.90 15.77
C GLN A 48 -3.23 19.75 16.62
N LYS A 49 -2.69 20.86 16.08
CA LYS A 49 -1.70 21.75 16.72
C LYS A 49 -0.44 21.00 17.17
N ILE A 50 -0.04 19.96 16.41
CA ILE A 50 1.20 19.25 16.66
C ILE A 50 2.35 20.03 16.02
N PRO A 51 3.45 20.34 16.75
CA PRO A 51 4.59 21.08 16.23
C PRO A 51 5.22 20.45 14.99
N TYR A 52 5.73 21.29 14.08
CA TYR A 52 6.32 20.85 12.81
C TYR A 52 7.52 19.91 13.01
N GLU A 53 8.34 20.16 14.01
CA GLU A 53 9.53 19.35 14.33
C GLU A 53 9.17 17.88 14.62
N LYS A 54 7.96 17.65 15.17
CA LYS A 54 7.45 16.29 15.36
C LYS A 54 7.02 15.66 14.04
N PHE A 55 6.39 16.42 13.15
CA PHE A 55 5.98 15.93 11.85
C PHE A 55 7.18 15.61 10.95
N ASP A 56 8.19 16.50 10.92
CA ASP A 56 9.35 16.36 10.04
C ASP A 56 10.08 15.02 10.23
N SER A 57 10.26 14.60 11.48
CA SER A 57 10.88 13.31 11.78
C SER A 57 10.06 12.10 11.35
N LEU A 58 8.72 12.21 11.22
CA LEU A 58 7.84 11.08 10.87
C LEU A 58 8.24 10.41 9.57
N PHE A 59 8.54 11.21 8.54
CA PHE A 59 8.91 10.68 7.22
C PHE A 59 10.18 9.81 7.29
N VAL A 60 11.18 10.25 8.04
CA VAL A 60 12.43 9.49 8.22
C VAL A 60 12.17 8.16 8.93
N TYR A 61 11.34 8.16 9.97
CA TYR A 61 10.95 6.92 10.67
C TYR A 61 10.20 5.96 9.74
N CYS A 62 9.24 6.47 8.95
CA CYS A 62 8.51 5.64 7.99
C CYS A 62 9.44 5.05 6.94
N LEU A 63 10.30 5.87 6.32
CA LEU A 63 11.23 5.42 5.28
C LEU A 63 12.19 4.35 5.81
N LEU A 64 12.87 4.62 6.91
CA LEU A 64 13.80 3.67 7.51
C LEU A 64 13.09 2.40 7.97
N GLY A 65 11.93 2.52 8.60
CA GLY A 65 11.15 1.38 9.05
C GLY A 65 10.74 0.46 7.90
N ILE A 66 10.24 1.02 6.80
CA ILE A 66 9.84 0.26 5.62
C ILE A 66 11.06 -0.41 4.97
N VAL A 67 12.12 0.34 4.68
CA VAL A 67 13.28 -0.18 3.95
C VAL A 67 14.01 -1.26 4.76
N ILE A 68 14.32 -0.98 6.02
CA ILE A 68 15.00 -1.94 6.91
C ILE A 68 14.12 -3.16 7.15
N GLY A 69 12.83 -2.95 7.45
CA GLY A 69 11.90 -4.04 7.69
C GLY A 69 11.70 -4.92 6.46
N ALA A 70 11.51 -4.33 5.28
CA ALA A 70 11.35 -5.07 4.03
C ALA A 70 12.61 -5.90 3.69
N ARG A 71 13.79 -5.32 3.89
CA ARG A 71 15.06 -6.01 3.66
C ARG A 71 15.29 -7.16 4.64
N LEU A 72 15.15 -6.89 5.94
CA LEU A 72 15.30 -7.92 6.97
C LEU A 72 14.25 -9.02 6.80
N GLY A 73 13.00 -8.67 6.50
CA GLY A 73 11.95 -9.64 6.22
C GLY A 73 12.30 -10.55 5.05
N HIS A 74 12.83 -9.99 3.94
CA HIS A 74 13.31 -10.82 2.83
C HIS A 74 14.43 -11.76 3.26
N CYS A 75 15.49 -11.21 3.86
CA CYS A 75 16.67 -11.99 4.22
C CYS A 75 16.36 -13.12 5.23
N LEU A 76 15.50 -12.86 6.20
CA LEU A 76 15.21 -13.82 7.27
C LEU A 76 14.20 -14.90 6.86
N PHE A 77 13.27 -14.59 5.92
CA PHE A 77 12.20 -15.53 5.56
C PHE A 77 12.47 -16.32 4.28
N TYR A 78 13.22 -15.78 3.31
CA TYR A 78 13.44 -16.48 2.05
C TYR A 78 14.74 -17.27 2.00
N GLU A 79 15.87 -16.71 2.45
CA GLU A 79 17.18 -17.36 2.38
C GLU A 79 18.01 -17.13 3.65
N PRO A 80 17.51 -17.51 4.84
CA PRO A 80 18.18 -17.19 6.11
C PRO A 80 19.61 -17.75 6.21
N GLY A 81 19.86 -18.92 5.67
CA GLY A 81 21.19 -19.55 5.71
C GLY A 81 22.26 -18.76 4.97
N TYR A 82 21.92 -18.22 3.79
CA TYR A 82 22.82 -17.36 3.03
C TYR A 82 23.07 -16.02 3.73
N TRP A 83 21.99 -15.33 4.10
CA TRP A 83 22.07 -13.96 4.60
C TRP A 83 22.71 -13.86 5.99
N LEU A 84 22.51 -14.84 6.86
CA LEU A 84 23.14 -14.87 8.18
C LEU A 84 24.66 -15.08 8.09
N SER A 85 25.14 -15.74 7.03
CA SER A 85 26.59 -15.87 6.75
C SER A 85 27.19 -14.66 5.99
N HIS A 86 26.34 -13.77 5.44
CA HIS A 86 26.76 -12.59 4.69
C HIS A 86 26.12 -11.29 5.25
N PRO A 87 26.39 -10.91 6.51
CA PRO A 87 25.70 -9.80 7.18
C PRO A 87 25.92 -8.45 6.54
N VAL A 88 27.04 -8.23 5.85
CA VAL A 88 27.32 -6.98 5.11
C VAL A 88 26.38 -6.86 3.90
N GLU A 89 26.23 -7.91 3.12
CA GLU A 89 25.31 -7.96 1.97
C GLU A 89 23.84 -7.93 2.39
N MET A 90 23.52 -8.41 3.60
CA MET A 90 22.20 -8.33 4.16
C MET A 90 21.77 -6.88 4.43
N LEU A 91 22.71 -6.05 4.95
CA LEU A 91 22.41 -4.67 5.36
C LEU A 91 22.70 -3.65 4.28
N LEU A 92 23.69 -3.90 3.42
CA LEU A 92 24.09 -2.98 2.37
C LEU A 92 23.68 -3.50 0.98
N PRO A 93 23.38 -2.61 0.02
CA PRO A 93 22.98 -2.97 -1.34
C PRO A 93 24.19 -3.36 -2.21
N VAL A 94 25.05 -4.21 -1.69
CA VAL A 94 26.29 -4.64 -2.34
C VAL A 94 26.40 -6.16 -2.35
N LYS A 95 27.17 -6.71 -3.28
CA LYS A 95 27.60 -8.11 -3.32
C LYS A 95 29.13 -8.15 -3.27
N ILE A 96 29.67 -8.95 -2.36
CA ILE A 96 31.12 -9.16 -2.22
C ILE A 96 31.49 -10.34 -3.12
N THR A 97 32.36 -10.08 -4.11
CA THR A 97 32.85 -11.08 -5.07
C THR A 97 34.38 -11.12 -5.02
N ASP A 98 34.97 -12.17 -5.56
CA ASP A 98 36.44 -12.30 -5.65
C ASP A 98 37.11 -11.14 -6.40
N SER A 99 36.36 -10.47 -7.29
CA SER A 99 36.76 -9.28 -8.03
C SER A 99 36.55 -7.95 -7.31
N GLY A 100 35.97 -7.97 -6.08
CA GLY A 100 35.69 -6.79 -5.26
C GLY A 100 34.22 -6.59 -4.94
N ILE A 101 33.89 -5.40 -4.42
CA ILE A 101 32.54 -5.03 -4.02
C ILE A 101 31.78 -4.51 -5.25
N LYS A 102 30.66 -5.18 -5.58
CA LYS A 102 29.77 -4.78 -6.67
C LYS A 102 28.47 -4.18 -6.11
N TRP A 103 28.08 -3.00 -6.57
CA TRP A 103 26.80 -2.41 -6.24
C TRP A 103 25.67 -3.15 -6.96
N THR A 104 24.71 -3.70 -6.20
CA THR A 104 23.58 -4.48 -6.75
C THR A 104 22.23 -3.81 -6.55
N GLY A 105 22.17 -2.76 -5.73
CA GLY A 105 20.92 -2.23 -5.22
C GLY A 105 20.28 -3.18 -4.18
N TYR A 106 19.18 -2.77 -3.58
CA TYR A 106 18.41 -3.65 -2.73
C TYR A 106 17.51 -4.57 -3.59
N GLN A 107 18.01 -5.75 -3.89
CA GLN A 107 17.25 -6.83 -4.52
C GLN A 107 16.64 -7.70 -3.42
N GLY A 108 15.34 -7.99 -3.55
CA GLY A 108 14.59 -8.74 -2.53
C GLY A 108 14.15 -7.86 -1.36
N LEU A 109 12.88 -7.44 -1.44
CA LEU A 109 12.18 -6.68 -0.40
C LEU A 109 10.85 -7.40 -0.12
N ALA A 110 10.62 -7.77 1.13
CA ALA A 110 9.39 -8.43 1.56
C ALA A 110 8.39 -7.40 2.12
N SER A 111 7.20 -7.32 1.52
CA SER A 111 6.16 -6.37 1.94
C SER A 111 5.70 -6.58 3.38
N HIS A 112 5.59 -7.82 3.85
CA HIS A 112 5.25 -8.12 5.24
C HIS A 112 6.31 -7.60 6.22
N GLY A 113 7.60 -7.78 5.88
CA GLY A 113 8.71 -7.23 6.65
C GLY A 113 8.65 -5.69 6.69
N GLY A 114 8.37 -5.05 5.56
CA GLY A 114 8.17 -3.60 5.48
C GLY A 114 7.03 -3.10 6.37
N THR A 115 5.92 -3.82 6.40
CA THR A 115 4.77 -3.49 7.27
C THR A 115 5.12 -3.59 8.75
N ILE A 116 5.78 -4.67 9.16
CA ILE A 116 6.22 -4.88 10.55
C ILE A 116 7.24 -3.79 10.94
N GLY A 117 8.20 -3.51 10.05
CA GLY A 117 9.20 -2.46 10.27
C GLY A 117 8.59 -1.07 10.38
N LEU A 118 7.60 -0.75 9.53
CA LEU A 118 6.84 0.49 9.64
C LEU A 118 6.11 0.60 10.99
N MET A 119 5.40 -0.45 11.41
CA MET A 119 4.66 -0.44 12.68
C MET A 119 5.59 -0.24 13.87
N LEU A 120 6.75 -0.91 13.88
CA LEU A 120 7.77 -0.72 14.92
C LEU A 120 8.36 0.70 14.88
N ALA A 121 8.68 1.22 13.71
CA ALA A 121 9.20 2.58 13.56
C ALA A 121 8.19 3.63 14.04
N LEU A 122 6.92 3.48 13.73
CA LEU A 122 5.84 4.36 14.20
C LEU A 122 5.64 4.26 15.72
N TRP A 123 5.81 3.08 16.28
CA TRP A 123 5.76 2.92 17.73
C TRP A 123 6.93 3.65 18.41
N ILE A 124 8.17 3.47 17.93
CA ILE A 124 9.36 4.16 18.43
C ILE A 124 9.19 5.68 18.26
N TYR A 125 8.77 6.13 17.07
CA TYR A 125 8.47 7.52 16.79
C TYR A 125 7.48 8.10 17.80
N SER A 126 6.34 7.43 18.02
CA SER A 126 5.30 7.90 18.93
C SER A 126 5.83 8.12 20.36
N ARG A 127 6.70 7.21 20.83
CA ARG A 127 7.36 7.32 22.13
C ARG A 127 8.31 8.52 22.20
N ARG A 128 9.12 8.68 21.14
CA ARG A 128 10.12 9.77 21.08
C ARG A 128 9.46 11.15 21.05
N VAL A 129 8.41 11.34 20.26
CA VAL A 129 7.71 12.62 20.13
C VAL A 129 6.61 12.83 21.18
N LYS A 130 6.40 11.84 22.08
CA LYS A 130 5.38 11.86 23.13
C LYS A 130 3.96 12.08 22.58
N LEU A 131 3.61 11.36 21.50
CA LEU A 131 2.26 11.25 20.95
C LEU A 131 1.67 9.88 21.28
N LYS A 132 0.34 9.79 21.41
CA LYS A 132 -0.31 8.48 21.52
C LYS A 132 -0.12 7.71 20.21
N PHE A 133 0.29 6.44 20.30
CA PHE A 133 0.55 5.60 19.13
C PHE A 133 -0.66 5.51 18.19
N LEU A 134 -1.86 5.32 18.74
CA LEU A 134 -3.09 5.28 17.94
C LEU A 134 -3.39 6.61 17.23
N THR A 135 -3.02 7.76 17.79
CA THR A 135 -3.15 9.06 17.10
C THR A 135 -2.23 9.13 15.89
N VAL A 136 -1.01 8.60 16.01
CA VAL A 136 -0.07 8.52 14.87
C VAL A 136 -0.62 7.59 13.79
N LEU A 137 -1.14 6.43 14.18
CA LEU A 137 -1.75 5.48 13.24
C LEU A 137 -2.98 6.07 12.54
N ASP A 138 -3.85 6.79 13.26
CA ASP A 138 -5.01 7.46 12.68
C ASP A 138 -4.62 8.47 11.59
N ASN A 139 -3.61 9.28 11.84
CA ASN A 139 -3.15 10.28 10.86
C ASN A 139 -2.61 9.63 9.58
N ILE A 140 -1.85 8.55 9.72
CA ILE A 140 -1.35 7.79 8.58
C ILE A 140 -2.49 7.07 7.86
N ALA A 141 -3.38 6.43 8.60
CA ALA A 141 -4.50 5.67 8.06
C ALA A 141 -5.45 6.53 7.21
N ILE A 142 -5.71 7.79 7.59
CA ILE A 142 -6.52 8.71 6.78
C ILE A 142 -5.86 8.97 5.41
N ALA A 143 -4.54 9.08 5.34
CA ALA A 143 -3.82 9.39 4.11
C ALA A 143 -3.49 8.16 3.25
N THR A 144 -3.40 6.98 3.86
CA THR A 144 -2.99 5.72 3.19
C THR A 144 -3.85 5.37 1.97
N PRO A 145 -5.20 5.48 2.00
CA PRO A 145 -6.00 5.13 0.83
C PRO A 145 -5.74 6.06 -0.37
N LEU A 146 -5.36 7.32 -0.13
CA LEU A 146 -4.97 8.22 -1.23
C LEU A 146 -3.71 7.73 -1.93
N ALA A 147 -2.67 7.36 -1.20
CA ALA A 147 -1.47 6.76 -1.79
C ALA A 147 -1.82 5.45 -2.50
N GLY A 148 -2.67 4.60 -1.89
CA GLY A 148 -3.18 3.37 -2.49
C GLY A 148 -3.87 3.59 -3.83
N CYS A 149 -4.70 4.62 -3.96
CA CYS A 149 -5.34 5.00 -5.22
C CYS A 149 -4.30 5.21 -6.34
N PHE A 150 -3.25 5.98 -6.08
CA PHE A 150 -2.21 6.26 -7.07
C PHE A 150 -1.35 5.03 -7.41
N ILE A 151 -1.11 4.16 -6.43
CA ILE A 151 -0.44 2.86 -6.68
C ILE A 151 -1.29 2.02 -7.64
N ARG A 152 -2.60 1.93 -7.43
CA ARG A 152 -3.50 1.17 -8.31
C ARG A 152 -3.62 1.77 -9.71
N LEU A 153 -3.61 3.09 -9.84
CA LEU A 153 -3.48 3.74 -11.15
C LEU A 153 -2.14 3.41 -11.82
N GLY A 154 -1.06 3.30 -11.04
CA GLY A 154 0.23 2.85 -11.55
C GLY A 154 0.20 1.40 -12.06
N ASN A 155 -0.45 0.47 -11.31
CA ASN A 155 -0.66 -0.90 -11.76
C ASN A 155 -1.50 -0.96 -13.05
N LEU A 156 -2.51 -0.07 -13.19
CA LEU A 156 -3.29 0.04 -14.40
C LEU A 156 -2.44 0.47 -15.60
N MET A 157 -1.54 1.45 -15.43
CA MET A 157 -0.61 1.87 -16.49
C MET A 157 0.36 0.78 -16.90
N ASN A 158 0.78 -0.06 -15.95
CA ASN A 158 1.63 -1.23 -16.24
C ASN A 158 0.85 -2.41 -16.85
N GLY A 159 -0.49 -2.40 -16.85
CA GLY A 159 -1.31 -3.53 -17.30
C GLY A 159 -1.18 -4.78 -16.42
N GLU A 160 -0.83 -4.63 -15.13
CA GLU A 160 -0.61 -5.72 -14.18
C GLU A 160 -1.75 -5.85 -13.15
N ILE A 161 -1.90 -7.03 -12.51
CA ILE A 161 -2.92 -7.31 -11.48
C ILE A 161 -4.35 -7.13 -12.06
N VAL A 162 -4.58 -7.71 -13.24
CA VAL A 162 -5.85 -7.63 -13.95
C VAL A 162 -6.95 -8.50 -13.33
N GLY A 163 -8.19 -8.25 -13.72
CA GLY A 163 -9.32 -9.09 -13.31
C GLY A 163 -9.54 -10.30 -14.21
N THR A 164 -10.53 -11.11 -13.85
CA THR A 164 -11.00 -12.26 -14.64
C THR A 164 -11.62 -11.80 -15.95
N VAL A 165 -11.70 -12.74 -16.92
CA VAL A 165 -12.38 -12.52 -18.20
C VAL A 165 -13.85 -12.16 -17.95
N THR A 166 -14.36 -11.18 -18.70
CA THR A 166 -15.72 -10.65 -18.49
C THR A 166 -16.33 -10.12 -19.79
N HIS A 167 -17.65 -9.96 -19.79
CA HIS A 167 -18.41 -9.37 -20.90
C HIS A 167 -19.10 -8.06 -20.53
N VAL A 168 -18.66 -7.38 -19.44
CA VAL A 168 -19.21 -6.08 -19.07
C VAL A 168 -18.87 -5.01 -20.11
N PRO A 169 -19.74 -3.99 -20.32
CA PRO A 169 -19.52 -2.99 -21.37
C PRO A 169 -18.27 -2.13 -21.20
N TRP A 170 -17.71 -2.10 -20.01
CA TRP A 170 -16.48 -1.37 -19.67
C TRP A 170 -15.27 -2.27 -19.43
N ALA A 171 -15.29 -3.49 -20.02
CA ALA A 171 -14.15 -4.40 -19.97
C ALA A 171 -12.93 -3.80 -20.68
N PHE A 172 -11.74 -4.10 -20.17
CA PHE A 172 -10.47 -3.73 -20.78
C PHE A 172 -9.78 -4.94 -21.39
N ILE A 173 -9.11 -4.75 -22.53
CA ILE A 173 -8.20 -5.72 -23.12
C ILE A 173 -6.78 -5.27 -22.79
N PHE A 174 -6.02 -6.12 -22.10
CA PHE A 174 -4.63 -5.88 -21.74
C PHE A 174 -3.71 -6.76 -22.58
N PRO A 175 -3.15 -6.23 -23.70
CA PRO A 175 -2.38 -7.06 -24.66
C PRO A 175 -1.12 -7.72 -24.06
N HIS A 176 -0.60 -7.20 -22.95
CA HIS A 176 0.53 -7.81 -22.24
C HIS A 176 0.14 -9.07 -21.46
N GLU A 177 -1.14 -9.22 -21.12
CA GLU A 177 -1.68 -10.40 -20.44
C GLU A 177 -2.24 -11.38 -21.48
N ASP A 178 -3.30 -10.96 -22.16
CA ASP A 178 -3.91 -11.66 -23.28
C ASP A 178 -4.82 -10.72 -24.09
N MET A 179 -5.46 -11.24 -25.15
CA MET A 179 -6.39 -10.47 -26.00
C MET A 179 -7.85 -10.64 -25.56
N GLN A 180 -8.11 -11.08 -24.33
CA GLN A 180 -9.46 -11.24 -23.82
C GLN A 180 -9.94 -10.01 -23.04
N PRO A 181 -11.27 -9.70 -23.09
CA PRO A 181 -11.83 -8.64 -22.27
C PRO A 181 -11.84 -9.05 -20.81
N ARG A 182 -11.28 -8.22 -19.94
CA ARG A 182 -11.10 -8.47 -18.50
C ARG A 182 -11.64 -7.32 -17.65
N HIS A 183 -11.98 -7.62 -16.41
CA HIS A 183 -12.28 -6.58 -15.43
C HIS A 183 -11.03 -5.71 -15.17
N PRO A 184 -11.11 -4.38 -15.27
CA PRO A 184 -10.04 -3.48 -14.83
C PRO A 184 -10.01 -3.39 -13.29
N ALA A 185 -9.57 -4.48 -12.63
CA ALA A 185 -9.59 -4.60 -11.17
C ALA A 185 -8.80 -3.48 -10.50
N GLN A 186 -7.69 -3.05 -11.10
CA GLN A 186 -6.87 -1.94 -10.62
C GLN A 186 -7.66 -0.63 -10.55
N LEU A 187 -8.50 -0.36 -11.56
CA LEU A 187 -9.34 0.83 -11.60
C LEU A 187 -10.41 0.79 -10.51
N TYR A 188 -11.01 -0.37 -10.27
CA TYR A 188 -11.98 -0.53 -9.17
C TYR A 188 -11.33 -0.29 -7.80
N GLU A 189 -10.12 -0.84 -7.60
CA GLU A 189 -9.36 -0.63 -6.37
C GLU A 189 -8.93 0.84 -6.20
N ALA A 190 -8.58 1.52 -7.29
CA ALA A 190 -8.24 2.95 -7.26
C ALA A 190 -9.45 3.82 -6.86
N ILE A 191 -10.60 3.58 -7.48
CA ILE A 191 -11.85 4.31 -7.16
C ILE A 191 -12.26 4.05 -5.72
N ALA A 192 -12.26 2.79 -5.28
CA ALA A 192 -12.60 2.44 -3.90
C ALA A 192 -11.67 3.12 -2.89
N SER A 193 -10.36 3.08 -3.15
CA SER A 193 -9.37 3.75 -2.31
C SER A 193 -9.59 5.25 -2.22
N LEU A 194 -9.91 5.91 -3.35
CA LEU A 194 -10.24 7.33 -3.38
C LEU A 194 -11.51 7.64 -2.57
N LEU A 195 -12.55 6.82 -2.70
CA LEU A 195 -13.79 6.97 -1.93
C LEU A 195 -13.55 6.78 -0.43
N ILE A 196 -12.78 5.76 -0.04
CA ILE A 196 -12.39 5.51 1.35
C ILE A 196 -11.63 6.73 1.90
N PHE A 197 -10.69 7.30 1.14
CA PHE A 197 -10.00 8.53 1.53
C PHE A 197 -10.95 9.71 1.76
N ILE A 198 -11.83 9.98 0.79
CA ILE A 198 -12.77 11.13 0.85
C ILE A 198 -13.71 10.98 2.05
N ILE A 199 -14.26 9.79 2.25
CA ILE A 199 -15.15 9.50 3.39
C ILE A 199 -14.39 9.61 4.71
N GLY A 200 -13.19 9.01 4.81
CA GLY A 200 -12.34 9.09 6.00
C GLY A 200 -12.00 10.52 6.38
N LEU A 201 -11.66 11.37 5.40
CA LEU A 201 -11.37 12.78 5.63
C LEU A 201 -12.62 13.59 6.06
N ARG A 202 -13.79 13.26 5.50
CA ARG A 202 -15.07 13.86 5.93
C ARG A 202 -15.44 13.45 7.35
N LEU A 203 -15.28 12.18 7.70
CA LEU A 203 -15.48 11.67 9.06
C LEU A 203 -14.52 12.36 10.04
N TYR A 204 -13.25 12.51 9.67
CA TYR A 204 -12.28 13.23 10.49
C TYR A 204 -12.74 14.67 10.74
N LYS A 205 -13.07 15.43 9.72
CA LYS A 205 -13.53 16.81 9.87
C LYS A 205 -14.76 16.94 10.77
N LYS A 206 -15.67 15.96 10.71
CA LYS A 206 -16.92 15.98 11.48
C LYS A 206 -16.74 15.50 12.93
N TYR A 207 -15.89 14.51 13.16
CA TYR A 207 -15.86 13.77 14.44
C TYR A 207 -14.50 13.79 15.16
N LYS A 208 -13.52 14.60 14.72
CA LYS A 208 -12.16 14.62 15.28
C LYS A 208 -12.10 14.93 16.80
N THR A 209 -13.12 15.57 17.35
CA THR A 209 -13.20 15.92 18.79
C THR A 209 -14.04 14.95 19.61
N THR A 210 -14.77 14.05 18.97
CA THR A 210 -15.75 13.16 19.64
C THR A 210 -15.34 11.70 19.64
N LEU A 211 -14.41 11.31 18.75
CA LEU A 211 -13.93 9.94 18.65
C LEU A 211 -12.59 9.77 19.36
N TYR A 212 -12.41 8.59 19.98
CA TYR A 212 -11.12 8.23 20.58
C TYR A 212 -10.10 7.86 19.51
N PRO A 213 -8.80 8.03 19.77
CA PRO A 213 -7.74 7.56 18.90
C PRO A 213 -7.86 6.06 18.60
N GLY A 214 -7.63 5.68 17.34
CA GLY A 214 -7.78 4.33 16.82
C GLY A 214 -8.98 4.17 15.88
N PHE A 215 -9.92 5.13 15.85
CA PHE A 215 -11.09 5.05 14.97
C PHE A 215 -10.71 5.06 13.49
N TYR A 216 -9.90 6.00 13.05
CA TYR A 216 -9.55 6.14 11.63
C TYR A 216 -8.63 5.03 11.15
N PHE A 217 -7.78 4.53 12.03
CA PHE A 217 -7.00 3.33 11.78
C PHE A 217 -7.91 2.11 11.59
N GLY A 218 -8.87 1.92 12.50
CA GLY A 218 -9.90 0.86 12.38
C GLY A 218 -10.74 1.00 11.13
N TYR A 219 -11.22 2.22 10.82
CA TYR A 219 -11.98 2.52 9.61
C TYR A 219 -11.20 2.15 8.35
N CYS A 220 -9.94 2.56 8.26
CA CYS A 220 -9.08 2.27 7.12
C CYS A 220 -8.87 0.76 6.93
N LEU A 221 -8.52 0.04 8.00
CA LEU A 221 -8.37 -1.42 7.96
C LEU A 221 -9.66 -2.09 7.51
N THR A 222 -10.78 -1.79 8.17
CA THR A 222 -12.06 -2.43 7.85
C THR A 222 -12.43 -2.19 6.40
N THR A 223 -12.41 -0.94 5.93
CA THR A 223 -12.91 -0.60 4.59
C THR A 223 -12.00 -1.10 3.48
N ILE A 224 -10.67 -0.95 3.62
CA ILE A 224 -9.71 -1.42 2.61
C ILE A 224 -9.78 -2.95 2.50
N PHE A 225 -9.71 -3.66 3.63
CA PHE A 225 -9.66 -5.12 3.59
C PHE A 225 -11.02 -5.74 3.24
N THR A 226 -12.16 -5.09 3.58
CA THR A 226 -13.47 -5.50 3.07
C THR A 226 -13.53 -5.36 1.55
N PHE A 227 -13.10 -4.20 1.00
CA PHE A 227 -13.08 -4.04 -0.45
C PHE A 227 -12.11 -5.01 -1.11
N ARG A 228 -10.92 -5.22 -0.53
CA ARG A 228 -9.97 -6.24 -1.01
C ARG A 228 -10.59 -7.63 -1.04
N PHE A 229 -11.27 -8.04 0.03
CA PHE A 229 -11.97 -9.32 0.08
C PHE A 229 -12.98 -9.47 -1.06
N LEU A 230 -13.75 -8.40 -1.35
CA LEU A 230 -14.76 -8.41 -2.41
C LEU A 230 -14.15 -8.41 -3.82
N VAL A 231 -13.12 -7.60 -4.06
CA VAL A 231 -12.52 -7.50 -5.40
C VAL A 231 -11.77 -8.76 -5.80
N GLU A 232 -11.27 -9.54 -4.83
CA GLU A 232 -10.60 -10.81 -5.09
C GLU A 232 -11.48 -11.84 -5.82
N PHE A 233 -12.83 -11.75 -5.73
CA PHE A 233 -13.73 -12.61 -6.52
C PHE A 233 -13.69 -12.33 -8.02
N ILE A 234 -13.22 -11.18 -8.44
CA ILE A 234 -13.13 -10.76 -9.84
C ILE A 234 -11.70 -10.50 -10.29
N LYS A 235 -10.70 -10.80 -9.46
CA LYS A 235 -9.28 -10.77 -9.83
C LYS A 235 -8.84 -12.11 -10.40
N ALA A 236 -7.93 -12.07 -11.37
CA ALA A 236 -7.25 -13.26 -11.81
C ALA A 236 -6.31 -13.79 -10.71
N SER A 237 -6.25 -15.11 -10.55
CA SER A 237 -5.31 -15.76 -9.61
C SER A 237 -3.88 -15.33 -9.94
N GLN A 238 -3.11 -14.99 -8.92
CA GLN A 238 -1.71 -14.62 -9.10
C GLN A 238 -0.77 -15.81 -8.99
N GLU A 239 -1.22 -16.86 -8.31
CA GLU A 239 -0.47 -18.08 -8.08
C GLU A 239 -1.33 -19.32 -8.42
N ALA A 240 -0.75 -20.30 -9.09
CA ALA A 240 -1.47 -21.47 -9.57
C ALA A 240 -2.15 -22.31 -8.46
N PHE A 241 -1.63 -22.28 -7.23
CA PHE A 241 -2.24 -23.01 -6.12
C PHE A 241 -3.56 -22.38 -5.64
N GLU A 242 -3.80 -21.10 -5.93
CA GLU A 242 -5.02 -20.39 -5.52
C GLU A 242 -6.26 -20.90 -6.26
N ASP A 243 -6.10 -21.45 -7.47
CA ASP A 243 -7.21 -21.98 -8.28
C ASP A 243 -7.95 -23.14 -7.62
N SER A 244 -7.30 -23.86 -6.71
CA SER A 244 -7.91 -24.96 -5.96
C SER A 244 -8.53 -24.53 -4.61
N MET A 245 -8.39 -23.27 -4.22
CA MET A 245 -8.85 -22.78 -2.91
C MET A 245 -10.29 -22.25 -3.00
N MET A 246 -11.09 -22.49 -1.95
CA MET A 246 -12.43 -21.91 -1.81
C MET A 246 -12.39 -20.39 -1.67
N LEU A 247 -11.42 -19.87 -0.92
CA LEU A 247 -11.08 -18.46 -0.78
C LEU A 247 -9.59 -18.33 -1.10
N ASN A 248 -9.19 -17.36 -1.92
CA ASN A 248 -7.79 -17.12 -2.23
C ASN A 248 -7.03 -16.52 -1.01
N MET A 249 -5.70 -16.46 -1.11
CA MET A 249 -4.86 -15.94 -0.03
C MET A 249 -5.18 -14.49 0.32
N GLY A 250 -5.54 -13.67 -0.67
CA GLY A 250 -5.94 -12.28 -0.46
C GLY A 250 -7.20 -12.16 0.41
N GLN A 251 -8.16 -13.08 0.23
CA GLN A 251 -9.38 -13.14 1.04
C GLN A 251 -9.10 -13.63 2.46
N TRP A 252 -8.36 -14.73 2.61
CA TRP A 252 -8.00 -15.25 3.93
C TRP A 252 -7.23 -14.23 4.77
N LEU A 253 -6.26 -13.56 4.16
CA LEU A 253 -5.48 -12.54 4.84
C LEU A 253 -6.30 -11.28 5.17
N SER A 254 -7.40 -11.02 4.46
CA SER A 254 -8.25 -9.85 4.72
C SER A 254 -9.09 -9.99 5.99
N ILE A 255 -9.56 -11.20 6.30
CA ILE A 255 -10.47 -11.44 7.44
C ILE A 255 -9.92 -10.94 8.78
N PRO A 256 -8.68 -11.29 9.21
CA PRO A 256 -8.13 -10.80 10.46
C PRO A 256 -8.07 -9.27 10.55
N PHE A 257 -7.72 -8.60 9.44
CA PHE A 257 -7.64 -7.14 9.41
C PHE A 257 -9.01 -6.47 9.45
N ILE A 258 -10.04 -7.07 8.84
CA ILE A 258 -11.43 -6.59 8.97
C ILE A 258 -11.88 -6.65 10.42
N LEU A 259 -11.66 -7.79 11.09
CA LEU A 259 -12.04 -7.99 12.48
C LEU A 259 -11.28 -7.04 13.42
N LEU A 260 -9.96 -6.90 13.22
CA LEU A 260 -9.13 -5.98 13.98
C LEU A 260 -9.59 -4.52 13.79
N GLY A 261 -9.87 -4.14 12.55
CA GLY A 261 -10.37 -2.79 12.23
C GLY A 261 -11.73 -2.51 12.89
N ALA A 262 -12.66 -3.45 12.80
CA ALA A 262 -13.98 -3.36 13.44
C ALA A 262 -13.85 -3.23 14.97
N HIS A 263 -12.94 -3.97 15.58
CA HIS A 263 -12.63 -3.87 17.01
C HIS A 263 -12.18 -2.45 17.41
N PHE A 264 -11.21 -1.89 16.67
CA PHE A 264 -10.75 -0.50 16.94
C PHE A 264 -11.88 0.52 16.76
N MET A 265 -12.69 0.40 15.71
CA MET A 265 -13.84 1.27 15.51
C MET A 265 -14.84 1.18 16.68
N TYR A 266 -15.20 -0.03 17.07
CA TYR A 266 -16.16 -0.25 18.17
C TYR A 266 -15.68 0.39 19.48
N HIS A 267 -14.42 0.20 19.86
CA HIS A 267 -13.89 0.76 21.09
C HIS A 267 -13.70 2.29 21.04
N SER A 268 -13.56 2.86 19.85
CA SER A 268 -13.39 4.30 19.67
C SER A 268 -14.71 5.08 19.60
N PHE A 269 -15.84 4.40 19.52
CA PHE A 269 -17.19 5.01 19.59
C PHE A 269 -17.66 5.32 21.00
N LYS A 270 -16.97 4.87 22.04
CA LYS A 270 -17.38 5.18 23.42
C LYS A 270 -17.28 6.69 23.61
N PRO A 271 -18.38 7.36 24.01
CA PRO A 271 -18.38 8.80 24.19
C PRO A 271 -17.30 9.19 25.22
N VAL A 272 -16.55 10.24 24.90
CA VAL A 272 -15.65 10.87 25.88
C VAL A 272 -16.55 11.37 27.02
N LYS A 273 -16.41 10.78 28.22
CA LYS A 273 -17.09 11.27 29.42
C LYS A 273 -16.45 12.57 29.87
#